data_8a96eae4f5111c5ec67b029c67de2f65
#
_entry.id   8a96eae4f5111c5ec67b029c67de2f65
#
_cell.length_a   1.000
_cell.length_b   1.000
_cell.length_c   1.000
_cell.angle_alpha   90.00
_cell.angle_beta   90.00
_cell.angle_gamma   90.00
#
_symmetry.space_group_name_H-M   'P 1'
#
loop_
_entity.id
_entity.type
_entity.pdbx_description
1 polymer ?
#
loop_
_entity_poly.entity_id
_entity_poly.type
_entity_poly.pdbx_seq_one_letter_code
_entity_poly.pdbx_strand_id
1 'polypeptide(L)'
;MSGVLERDLVAEIRTVAEAMNAFVAVTGQHKAKGSGTTRGYPDLTLICAGCVKLIEVKRPKTAEHPHGYLSLAQSAFIARAAEQGVHVFVIDSVEQFVDVVNSCRRKAIELPAAKESHMFRARW
;
A
#
# COMPACT_ATOMS: atom_id res chain seq x y z
N MET A 1 17.32 -19.28 12.20
CA MET A 1 16.94 -18.77 10.99
C MET A 1 16.25 -17.42 11.10
N SER A 2 16.68 -16.54 10.37
CA SER A 2 16.09 -15.22 10.44
C SER A 2 14.74 -15.21 9.77
N GLY A 3 13.90 -14.32 10.17
CA GLY A 3 12.61 -14.17 9.57
C GLY A 3 12.71 -13.51 8.19
N VAL A 4 11.55 -13.34 7.59
CA VAL A 4 11.46 -12.68 6.30
C VAL A 4 11.72 -11.19 6.50
N LEU A 5 12.57 -10.63 5.67
CA LEU A 5 12.85 -9.21 5.73
C LEU A 5 11.78 -8.45 4.98
N GLU A 6 11.55 -7.21 5.38
CA GLU A 6 10.55 -6.40 4.71
C GLU A 6 10.81 -6.25 3.22
N ARG A 7 12.08 -6.07 2.86
CA ARG A 7 12.40 -5.91 1.44
C ARG A 7 12.11 -7.17 0.64
N ASP A 8 12.26 -8.33 1.27
CA ASP A 8 11.95 -9.59 0.60
C ASP A 8 10.45 -9.72 0.38
N LEU A 9 9.68 -9.29 1.37
CA LEU A 9 8.23 -9.30 1.24
C LEU A 9 7.78 -8.30 0.17
N VAL A 10 8.40 -7.14 0.12
CA VAL A 10 8.10 -6.16 -0.92
C VAL A 10 8.36 -6.76 -2.30
N ALA A 11 9.49 -7.44 -2.46
CA ALA A 11 9.83 -8.06 -3.74
C ALA A 11 8.79 -9.12 -4.13
N GLU A 12 8.37 -9.90 -3.16
CA GLU A 12 7.37 -10.93 -3.40
C GLU A 12 6.03 -10.33 -3.77
N ILE A 13 5.64 -9.26 -3.08
CA ILE A 13 4.41 -8.55 -3.38
C ILE A 13 4.43 -8.01 -4.80
N ARG A 14 5.56 -7.46 -5.23
CA ARG A 14 5.67 -6.93 -6.59
C ARG A 14 5.51 -8.03 -7.63
N THR A 15 6.06 -9.20 -7.36
CA THR A 15 5.92 -10.33 -8.27
C THR A 15 4.46 -10.78 -8.35
N VAL A 16 3.80 -10.86 -7.20
CA VAL A 16 2.39 -11.27 -7.16
C VAL A 16 1.52 -10.23 -7.83
N ALA A 17 1.81 -8.96 -7.61
CA ALA A 17 1.04 -7.89 -8.25
C ALA A 17 1.10 -8.02 -9.76
N GLU A 18 2.29 -8.28 -10.28
CA GLU A 18 2.45 -8.45 -11.71
C GLU A 18 1.62 -9.62 -12.21
N ALA A 19 1.67 -10.73 -11.49
CA ALA A 19 0.89 -11.90 -11.87
C ALA A 19 -0.62 -11.65 -11.80
N MET A 20 -1.04 -10.76 -10.92
CA MET A 20 -2.45 -10.41 -10.79
C MET A 20 -2.85 -9.24 -11.68
N ASN A 21 -1.92 -8.72 -12.46
CA ASN A 21 -2.16 -7.59 -13.33
C ASN A 21 -2.58 -6.36 -12.54
N ALA A 22 -1.94 -6.14 -11.42
CA ALA A 22 -2.15 -4.97 -10.57
C ALA A 22 -0.88 -4.14 -10.61
N PHE A 23 -1.04 -2.81 -10.53
CA PHE A 23 0.12 -1.94 -10.58
C PHE A 23 0.51 -1.50 -9.16
N VAL A 24 1.75 -1.77 -8.80
CA VAL A 24 2.27 -1.36 -7.51
C VAL A 24 3.49 -0.48 -7.74
N ALA A 25 3.44 0.72 -7.18
CA ALA A 25 4.57 1.64 -7.22
C ALA A 25 5.26 1.61 -5.86
N VAL A 26 6.58 1.59 -5.87
CA VAL A 26 7.35 1.66 -4.63
C VAL A 26 7.52 3.12 -4.30
N THR A 27 6.90 3.56 -3.23
CA THR A 27 6.79 4.98 -2.95
C THR A 27 7.48 5.43 -1.67
N GLY A 28 7.71 4.52 -0.73
CA GLY A 28 8.24 4.90 0.58
C GLY A 28 9.70 4.62 0.81
N GLN A 29 10.42 4.27 -0.23
CA GLN A 29 11.78 3.84 -0.03
C GLN A 29 12.71 5.00 0.02
N HIS A 30 13.76 4.81 0.69
CA HIS A 30 14.86 5.69 0.82
C HIS A 30 14.76 7.08 0.31
N LYS A 31 14.86 7.99 1.22
CA LYS A 31 14.86 9.39 0.89
C LYS A 31 16.21 9.93 1.18
N ALA A 32 16.74 10.65 0.25
CA ALA A 32 17.95 11.41 0.52
C ALA A 32 17.61 12.48 1.55
N LYS A 33 18.54 12.76 2.41
CA LYS A 33 18.36 13.80 3.38
C LYS A 33 18.10 15.10 2.68
N GLY A 34 17.13 15.84 3.16
CA GLY A 34 16.82 17.12 2.59
C GLY A 34 16.04 17.09 1.31
N SER A 35 15.53 15.92 0.92
CA SER A 35 14.82 15.80 -0.33
C SER A 35 13.43 16.41 -0.29
N GLY A 36 12.92 16.75 0.88
CA GLY A 36 11.56 17.26 1.02
C GLY A 36 10.51 16.18 1.06
N THR A 37 10.90 14.92 1.03
CA THR A 37 9.95 13.82 1.06
C THR A 37 9.35 13.70 2.44
N THR A 38 8.05 13.45 2.50
CA THR A 38 7.36 13.28 3.75
C THR A 38 7.83 12.02 4.45
N ARG A 39 8.17 12.14 5.72
CA ARG A 39 8.63 11.00 6.50
C ARG A 39 7.45 10.09 6.81
N GLY A 40 7.74 8.80 6.82
CA GLY A 40 6.72 7.81 7.16
C GLY A 40 5.77 7.49 6.05
N TYR A 41 6.03 7.97 4.85
CA TYR A 41 5.18 7.66 3.71
C TYR A 41 5.17 6.15 3.48
N PRO A 42 3.99 5.56 3.19
CA PRO A 42 3.89 4.11 3.01
C PRO A 42 4.81 3.57 1.93
N ASP A 43 5.21 2.33 2.09
CA ASP A 43 6.17 1.68 1.19
C ASP A 43 5.67 1.56 -0.23
N LEU A 44 4.40 1.28 -0.40
CA LEU A 44 3.83 0.97 -1.71
C LEU A 44 2.54 1.72 -1.94
N THR A 45 2.29 2.03 -3.20
CA THR A 45 0.99 2.52 -3.64
C THR A 45 0.44 1.52 -4.65
N LEU A 46 -0.72 0.97 -4.34
CA LEU A 46 -1.39 0.04 -5.23
C LEU A 46 -2.41 0.78 -6.06
N ILE A 47 -2.36 0.58 -7.36
CA ILE A 47 -3.33 1.16 -8.28
C ILE A 47 -3.95 0.00 -9.03
N CYS A 48 -5.23 -0.21 -8.81
CA CYS A 48 -5.89 -1.39 -9.36
C CYS A 48 -7.39 -1.19 -9.38
N ALA A 49 -8.00 -1.49 -10.51
CA ALA A 49 -9.46 -1.50 -10.64
C ALA A 49 -10.10 -0.21 -10.16
N GLY A 50 -9.48 0.91 -10.47
CA GLY A 50 -10.02 2.21 -10.09
C GLY A 50 -9.74 2.64 -8.67
N CYS A 51 -9.00 1.84 -7.92
CA CYS A 51 -8.66 2.16 -6.54
C CYS A 51 -7.20 2.55 -6.41
N VAL A 52 -6.92 3.43 -5.47
CA VAL A 52 -5.55 3.75 -5.07
C VAL A 52 -5.45 3.45 -3.59
N LYS A 53 -4.55 2.57 -3.22
CA LYS A 53 -4.39 2.17 -1.82
C LYS A 53 -2.96 2.36 -1.39
N LEU A 54 -2.79 2.89 -0.19
CA LEU A 54 -1.47 3.07 0.40
C LEU A 54 -1.20 1.88 1.30
N ILE A 55 -0.04 1.28 1.14
CA ILE A 55 0.30 0.03 1.83
C ILE A 55 1.64 0.16 2.51
N GLU A 56 1.65 -0.10 3.80
CA GLU A 56 2.87 -0.16 4.59
C GLU A 56 3.19 -1.63 4.82
N VAL A 57 4.41 -2.04 4.47
CA VAL A 57 4.81 -3.43 4.58
C VAL A 57 5.67 -3.61 5.82
N LYS A 58 5.30 -4.56 6.66
CA LYS A 58 6.04 -4.89 7.86
C LYS A 58 6.43 -6.35 7.82
N ARG A 59 7.55 -6.68 8.42
CA ARG A 59 7.88 -8.10 8.51
C ARG A 59 6.91 -8.77 9.48
N PRO A 60 6.72 -10.08 9.33
CA PRO A 60 5.77 -10.78 10.17
C PRO A 60 6.12 -10.65 11.64
N LYS A 61 5.10 -10.68 12.49
CA LYS A 61 5.29 -10.66 13.92
C LYS A 61 6.04 -11.90 14.34
N THR A 62 6.92 -11.73 15.32
CA THR A 62 7.69 -12.83 15.85
C THR A 62 7.70 -12.75 17.37
N ALA A 63 8.30 -13.73 18.00
CA ALA A 63 8.44 -13.70 19.46
C ALA A 63 9.20 -12.46 19.91
N GLU A 64 10.20 -12.05 19.13
CA GLU A 64 10.98 -10.87 19.45
C GLU A 64 10.25 -9.58 19.15
N HIS A 65 9.32 -9.61 18.19
CA HIS A 65 8.59 -8.44 17.77
C HIS A 65 7.11 -8.76 17.66
N PRO A 66 6.49 -9.05 18.80
CA PRO A 66 5.11 -9.57 18.78
C PRO A 66 4.08 -8.57 18.27
N HIS A 67 4.40 -7.29 18.34
CA HIS A 67 3.46 -6.26 17.89
C HIS A 67 3.81 -5.70 16.52
N GLY A 68 4.87 -6.22 15.93
CA GLY A 68 5.41 -5.64 14.71
C GLY A 68 6.04 -4.31 15.03
N TYR A 69 6.23 -3.51 14.02
CA TYR A 69 6.92 -2.25 14.18
C TYR A 69 6.33 -1.21 13.29
N LEU A 70 5.96 -0.10 13.84
CA LEU A 70 5.75 1.12 13.10
C LEU A 70 6.60 2.19 13.75
N SER A 71 7.34 2.93 12.96
CA SER A 71 8.09 4.05 13.52
C SER A 71 7.12 5.15 13.91
N LEU A 72 7.60 6.11 14.67
CA LEU A 72 6.76 7.26 15.01
C LEU A 72 6.32 8.00 13.77
N ALA A 73 7.20 8.15 12.79
CA ALA A 73 6.86 8.84 11.56
C ALA A 73 5.78 8.07 10.79
N GLN A 74 5.86 6.75 10.76
CA GLN A 74 4.86 5.94 10.09
C GLN A 74 3.52 6.03 10.80
N SER A 75 3.53 5.96 12.12
CA SER A 75 2.29 6.08 12.89
C SER A 75 1.66 7.44 12.69
N ALA A 76 2.46 8.49 12.66
CA ALA A 76 1.96 9.84 12.44
C ALA A 76 1.35 9.97 11.05
N PHE A 77 1.99 9.39 10.04
CA PHE A 77 1.45 9.44 8.69
C PHE A 77 0.10 8.76 8.62
N ILE A 78 0.01 7.57 9.21
CA ILE A 78 -1.24 6.81 9.19
C ILE A 78 -2.35 7.59 9.87
N ALA A 79 -2.05 8.22 10.99
CA ALA A 79 -3.04 9.02 11.71
C ALA A 79 -3.51 10.21 10.89
N ARG A 80 -2.58 10.91 10.25
CA ARG A 80 -2.95 12.06 9.44
C ARG A 80 -3.75 11.67 8.22
N ALA A 81 -3.40 10.53 7.61
CA ALA A 81 -4.16 10.03 6.48
C ALA A 81 -5.58 9.69 6.91
N ALA A 82 -5.72 9.08 8.07
CA ALA A 82 -7.05 8.72 8.58
C ALA A 82 -7.89 9.97 8.82
N GLU A 83 -7.29 11.05 9.30
CA GLU A 83 -8.01 12.31 9.48
C GLU A 83 -8.58 12.83 8.18
N GLN A 84 -7.91 12.52 7.08
CA GLN A 84 -8.35 12.93 5.76
C GLN A 84 -9.22 11.86 5.08
N GLY A 85 -9.60 10.82 5.82
CA GLY A 85 -10.48 9.80 5.29
C GLY A 85 -9.77 8.69 4.52
N VAL A 86 -8.45 8.59 4.63
CA VAL A 86 -7.70 7.60 3.89
C VAL A 86 -7.14 6.55 4.83
N HIS A 87 -7.44 5.29 4.54
CA HIS A 87 -6.95 4.17 5.33
C HIS A 87 -5.64 3.67 4.73
N VAL A 88 -4.62 3.56 5.56
CA VAL A 88 -3.35 2.97 5.14
C VAL A 88 -3.36 1.52 5.60
N PHE A 89 -3.11 0.61 4.67
CA PHE A 89 -3.09 -0.82 4.99
C PHE A 89 -1.70 -1.20 5.47
N VAL A 90 -1.63 -1.79 6.65
CA VAL A 90 -0.37 -2.30 7.18
C VAL A 90 -0.42 -3.81 7.04
N ILE A 91 0.47 -4.36 6.24
CA ILE A 91 0.42 -5.79 5.94
C ILE A 91 1.76 -6.45 6.24
N ASP A 92 1.71 -7.74 6.56
CA ASP A 92 2.91 -8.49 6.81
C ASP A 92 2.93 -9.82 6.05
N SER A 93 2.06 -9.97 5.06
CA SER A 93 2.06 -11.19 4.26
C SER A 93 1.55 -10.91 2.86
N VAL A 94 1.91 -11.80 1.94
CA VAL A 94 1.40 -11.73 0.57
C VAL A 94 -0.10 -11.95 0.54
N GLU A 95 -0.60 -12.82 1.39
CA GLU A 95 -2.03 -13.08 1.45
C GLU A 95 -2.82 -11.83 1.76
N GLN A 96 -2.32 -11.01 2.66
CA GLN A 96 -2.98 -9.75 2.98
C GLN A 96 -2.97 -8.80 1.78
N PHE A 97 -1.89 -8.81 1.03
CA PHE A 97 -1.84 -8.00 -0.18
C PHE A 97 -2.89 -8.46 -1.20
N VAL A 98 -2.99 -9.77 -1.40
CA VAL A 98 -3.99 -10.32 -2.32
C VAL A 98 -5.40 -9.94 -1.89
N ASP A 99 -5.64 -9.93 -0.59
CA ASP A 99 -6.95 -9.50 -0.07
C ASP A 99 -7.25 -8.06 -0.43
N VAL A 100 -6.26 -7.20 -0.36
CA VAL A 100 -6.46 -5.79 -0.72
C VAL A 100 -6.80 -5.65 -2.20
N VAL A 101 -6.07 -6.37 -3.06
CA VAL A 101 -6.34 -6.34 -4.50
C VAL A 101 -7.75 -6.83 -4.80
N ASN A 102 -8.13 -7.93 -4.18
CA ASN A 102 -9.46 -8.50 -4.42
C ASN A 102 -10.55 -7.57 -3.92
N SER A 103 -10.29 -6.87 -2.83
CA SER A 103 -11.23 -5.89 -2.32
C SER A 103 -11.46 -4.77 -3.34
N CYS A 104 -10.39 -4.29 -3.96
CA CYS A 104 -10.51 -3.27 -5.00
C CYS A 104 -11.33 -3.77 -6.18
N ARG A 105 -11.12 -5.01 -6.56
CA ARG A 105 -11.82 -5.58 -7.71
C ARG A 105 -13.30 -5.79 -7.44
N ARG A 106 -13.64 -6.19 -6.22
CA ARG A 106 -15.04 -6.34 -5.85
C ARG A 106 -15.75 -5.00 -5.90
N LYS A 107 -15.11 -3.95 -5.39
CA LYS A 107 -15.69 -2.63 -5.44
C LYS A 107 -15.92 -2.14 -6.85
N ALA A 108 -14.98 -2.41 -7.73
CA ALA A 108 -15.09 -1.99 -9.12
C ALA A 108 -16.31 -2.63 -9.78
N ILE A 109 -16.58 -3.89 -9.45
CA ILE A 109 -17.74 -4.57 -10.00
C ILE A 109 -19.04 -3.97 -9.51
N GLU A 110 -19.04 -3.51 -8.27
CA GLU A 110 -20.24 -2.96 -7.65
C GLU A 110 -20.56 -1.54 -8.10
N LEU A 111 -19.62 -0.83 -8.65
CA LEU A 111 -19.83 0.55 -9.05
C LEU A 111 -20.43 0.63 -10.45
N PRO A 112 -21.32 1.59 -10.69
CA PRO A 112 -21.84 1.79 -12.04
C PRO A 112 -20.73 2.18 -12.97
N ALA A 113 -20.59 1.45 -14.05
CA ALA A 113 -19.46 1.64 -14.94
C ALA A 113 -19.53 2.91 -15.75
N ALA A 114 -20.69 3.40 -16.01
CA ALA A 114 -20.84 4.50 -16.95
C ALA A 114 -20.34 5.85 -16.47
N LYS A 115 -20.10 5.97 -15.19
CA LYS A 115 -19.80 7.26 -14.64
C LYS A 115 -18.47 7.82 -14.98
N GLU A 116 -17.53 6.96 -15.12
CA GLU A 116 -16.16 7.42 -15.20
C GLU A 116 -15.90 8.19 -16.47
N SER A 117 -16.64 7.94 -17.50
CA SER A 117 -16.36 8.62 -18.76
C SER A 117 -16.52 10.11 -18.65
N HIS A 118 -17.34 10.57 -17.75
CA HIS A 118 -17.52 12.00 -17.57
C HIS A 118 -16.40 12.59 -16.77
N MET A 119 -15.89 11.84 -15.86
CA MET A 119 -14.88 12.36 -14.96
C MET A 119 -13.57 12.62 -15.65
N PHE A 120 -13.35 11.94 -16.76
CA PHE A 120 -12.09 12.08 -17.43
C PHE A 120 -12.10 12.99 -18.60
N ARG A 121 -13.13 13.79 -18.69
CA ARG A 121 -13.14 14.81 -19.66
C ARG A 121 -12.37 15.99 -19.24
N ALA A 122 -11.56 15.85 -18.26
CA ALA A 122 -10.77 16.97 -17.79
C ALA A 122 -10.04 17.61 -18.95
N ARG A 123 -9.94 18.89 -18.89
CA ARG A 123 -9.22 19.62 -19.91
C ARG A 123 -7.94 20.03 -19.31
N TRP A 124 -6.94 19.41 -19.68
CA TRP A 124 -5.64 19.76 -19.14
C TRP A 124 -4.99 20.79 -20.01
#